data_f2f18d068b5de8f57b410af48b61181a
#
_entry.id   f2f18d068b5de8f57b410af48b61181a
#
_cell.length_a   1.000
_cell.length_b   1.000
_cell.length_c   1.000
_cell.angle_alpha   90.00
_cell.angle_beta   90.00
_cell.angle_gamma   90.00
#
_symmetry.space_group_name_H-M   'P 1'
#
loop_
_entity.id
_entity.type
_entity.pdbx_description
1 polymer ?
#
loop_
_entity_poly.entity_id
_entity_poly.type
_entity_poly.pdbx_seq_one_letter_code
_entity_poly.pdbx_strand_id
1 'polypeptide(L)'
;AEVETVDEAGDSEVEPVADDEPVAEAPRLAWSAPEPTPVPPLDSYALRLVVTRTLYDDGTLTREAPDIAALAADAPLRVNPAVIDRLGVADGTLVRAISPRATVTVPVVSDPTVPRDVAAVAFRRTGGVGDLIDSGEPVTEIRVETT
;
A
#
# COMPACT_ATOMS: atom_id res chain seq x y z
N ALA A 1 27.83 -8.26 61.26
CA ALA A 1 26.79 -8.12 60.28
C ALA A 1 26.39 -9.51 59.84
N GLU A 2 25.26 -9.98 60.43
CA GLU A 2 24.63 -11.26 60.16
C GLU A 2 23.85 -11.19 58.87
N VAL A 3 24.08 -12.18 58.02
CA VAL A 3 23.27 -12.38 56.82
C VAL A 3 22.21 -13.40 57.16
N GLU A 4 20.99 -12.96 57.26
CA GLU A 4 19.80 -13.80 57.45
C GLU A 4 19.42 -14.41 56.12
N THR A 5 19.55 -15.72 56.01
CA THR A 5 19.05 -16.54 54.94
C THR A 5 17.59 -16.82 55.20
N VAL A 6 16.70 -16.30 54.36
CA VAL A 6 15.28 -16.69 54.34
C VAL A 6 15.11 -17.77 53.27
N ASP A 7 14.95 -18.98 53.80
CA ASP A 7 14.55 -20.16 53.02
C ASP A 7 13.01 -20.28 53.16
N GLU A 8 12.26 -20.02 52.09
CA GLU A 8 10.84 -20.31 52.05
C GLU A 8 10.51 -20.93 50.68
N ALA A 9 10.72 -22.23 50.59
CA ALA A 9 10.21 -23.08 49.54
C ALA A 9 8.67 -23.19 49.71
N GLY A 10 7.94 -22.33 49.01
CA GLY A 10 6.52 -22.49 48.82
C GLY A 10 6.26 -23.56 47.78
N ASP A 11 5.93 -24.77 48.28
CA ASP A 11 5.39 -25.87 47.50
C ASP A 11 4.01 -25.47 46.96
N SER A 12 3.98 -24.94 45.75
CA SER A 12 2.71 -24.70 45.04
C SER A 12 2.29 -26.00 44.41
N GLU A 13 1.44 -26.70 45.12
CA GLU A 13 0.65 -27.81 44.56
C GLU A 13 -0.15 -27.33 43.36
N VAL A 14 0.35 -27.64 42.16
CA VAL A 14 -0.37 -27.40 40.91
C VAL A 14 -1.47 -28.43 40.84
N GLU A 15 -2.70 -28.00 41.14
CA GLU A 15 -3.88 -28.85 40.93
C GLU A 15 -3.91 -29.33 39.45
N PRO A 16 -4.20 -30.61 39.20
CA PRO A 16 -4.30 -31.11 37.83
C PRO A 16 -5.50 -30.41 37.17
N VAL A 17 -5.21 -29.71 36.09
CA VAL A 17 -6.24 -29.10 35.21
C VAL A 17 -7.13 -30.25 34.72
N ALA A 18 -8.40 -30.21 35.12
CA ALA A 18 -9.41 -31.18 34.76
C ALA A 18 -9.56 -31.27 33.26
N ASP A 19 -9.64 -32.53 32.82
CA ASP A 19 -10.18 -33.03 31.55
C ASP A 19 -10.27 -32.09 30.37
N ASP A 20 -9.36 -32.36 29.44
CA ASP A 20 -9.35 -31.89 28.05
C ASP A 20 -10.66 -32.37 27.35
N GLU A 21 -11.77 -31.66 27.59
CA GLU A 21 -12.96 -31.84 26.75
C GLU A 21 -12.53 -31.58 25.31
N PRO A 22 -12.80 -32.48 24.35
CA PRO A 22 -12.43 -32.29 22.98
C PRO A 22 -13.02 -31.00 22.45
N VAL A 23 -12.20 -29.97 22.31
CA VAL A 23 -12.59 -28.71 21.70
C VAL A 23 -13.12 -29.06 20.32
N ALA A 24 -14.42 -28.87 20.10
CA ALA A 24 -15.02 -29.09 18.79
C ALA A 24 -14.23 -28.36 17.73
N GLU A 25 -13.67 -29.09 16.78
CA GLU A 25 -12.84 -28.50 15.69
C GLU A 25 -13.68 -27.43 14.98
N ALA A 26 -13.25 -26.17 15.06
CA ALA A 26 -13.97 -25.08 14.43
C ALA A 26 -14.10 -25.37 12.92
N PRO A 27 -15.27 -25.12 12.32
CA PRO A 27 -15.46 -25.38 10.90
C PRO A 27 -14.42 -24.62 10.07
N ARG A 28 -13.65 -25.36 9.29
CA ARG A 28 -12.65 -24.75 8.38
C ARG A 28 -13.41 -23.99 7.30
N LEU A 29 -13.05 -22.72 7.12
CA LEU A 29 -13.57 -21.94 6.00
C LEU A 29 -13.13 -22.58 4.69
N ALA A 30 -14.08 -23.06 3.89
CA ALA A 30 -13.83 -23.50 2.52
C ALA A 30 -13.67 -22.26 1.64
N TRP A 31 -12.48 -22.08 1.06
CA TRP A 31 -12.24 -21.03 0.06
C TRP A 31 -12.16 -21.67 -1.33
N SER A 32 -12.89 -21.12 -2.29
CA SER A 32 -12.75 -21.43 -3.70
C SER A 32 -12.25 -20.18 -4.44
N ALA A 33 -11.33 -20.35 -5.38
CA ALA A 33 -10.89 -19.24 -6.20
C ALA A 33 -12.08 -18.70 -7.02
N PRO A 34 -12.32 -17.38 -7.00
CA PRO A 34 -13.32 -16.79 -7.88
C PRO A 34 -12.89 -16.96 -9.34
N GLU A 35 -13.85 -16.91 -10.25
CA GLU A 35 -13.52 -16.88 -11.68
C GLU A 35 -12.67 -15.63 -11.99
N PRO A 36 -11.65 -15.77 -12.87
CA PRO A 36 -10.83 -14.62 -13.26
C PRO A 36 -11.69 -13.54 -13.93
N THR A 37 -11.66 -12.34 -13.40
CA THR A 37 -12.31 -11.20 -14.05
C THR A 37 -11.51 -10.79 -15.28
N PRO A 38 -12.13 -10.69 -16.49
CA PRO A 38 -11.41 -10.27 -17.67
C PRO A 38 -10.92 -8.83 -17.53
N VAL A 39 -9.64 -8.61 -17.84
CA VAL A 39 -9.05 -7.27 -17.84
C VAL A 39 -9.38 -6.60 -19.18
N PRO A 40 -10.00 -5.41 -19.19
CA PRO A 40 -10.33 -4.71 -20.43
C PRO A 40 -9.06 -4.33 -21.23
N PRO A 41 -9.15 -4.18 -22.56
CA PRO A 41 -8.04 -3.65 -23.36
C PRO A 41 -7.72 -2.21 -22.92
N LEU A 42 -6.42 -1.88 -22.94
CA LEU A 42 -5.97 -0.52 -22.59
C LEU A 42 -6.31 0.46 -23.71
N ASP A 43 -6.87 1.63 -23.35
CA ASP A 43 -7.01 2.75 -24.29
C ASP A 43 -5.61 3.31 -24.65
N SER A 44 -5.42 3.70 -25.90
CA SER A 44 -4.14 4.15 -26.48
C SER A 44 -3.48 5.32 -25.75
N TYR A 45 -4.26 6.11 -25.02
CA TYR A 45 -3.78 7.27 -24.27
C TYR A 45 -3.84 7.08 -22.75
N ALA A 46 -4.31 5.93 -22.29
CA ALA A 46 -4.38 5.61 -20.89
C ALA A 46 -3.11 4.89 -20.41
N LEU A 47 -2.90 4.93 -19.12
CA LEU A 47 -1.89 4.14 -18.41
C LEU A 47 -2.60 3.38 -17.30
N ARG A 48 -2.23 2.13 -17.07
CA ARG A 48 -2.72 1.37 -15.92
C ARG A 48 -2.05 1.87 -14.66
N LEU A 49 -2.85 2.28 -13.69
CA LEU A 49 -2.37 2.75 -12.41
C LEU A 49 -1.98 1.57 -11.53
N VAL A 50 -0.72 1.51 -11.12
CA VAL A 50 -0.21 0.58 -10.12
C VAL A 50 0.11 1.36 -8.85
N VAL A 51 -0.63 1.07 -7.79
CA VAL A 51 -0.42 1.72 -6.49
C VAL A 51 0.30 0.75 -5.58
N THR A 52 1.46 1.15 -5.07
CA THR A 52 2.30 0.34 -4.17
C THR A 52 2.35 0.97 -2.79
N ARG A 53 2.63 0.15 -1.77
CA ARG A 53 2.92 0.68 -0.44
C ARG A 53 4.42 0.80 -0.24
N THR A 54 4.82 1.83 0.49
CA THR A 54 6.20 2.02 0.97
C THR A 54 6.29 1.65 2.44
N LEU A 55 7.48 1.33 2.91
CA LEU A 55 7.71 0.98 4.32
C LEU A 55 7.30 2.11 5.26
N TYR A 56 7.64 3.34 4.90
CA TYR A 56 7.23 4.54 5.61
C TYR A 56 6.32 5.35 4.69
N ASP A 57 5.02 5.13 4.81
CA ASP A 57 4.01 5.97 4.18
C ASP A 57 3.68 7.18 5.08
N ASP A 58 2.88 8.12 4.60
CA ASP A 58 2.40 9.26 5.37
C ASP A 58 1.15 8.92 6.22
N GLY A 59 1.03 7.67 6.65
CA GLY A 59 -0.03 7.21 7.54
C GLY A 59 0.00 7.91 8.90
N THR A 60 -1.09 7.81 9.64
CA THR A 60 -1.26 8.53 10.92
C THR A 60 -0.10 8.25 11.88
N LEU A 61 0.32 6.99 12.01
CA LEU A 61 1.39 6.62 12.94
C LEU A 61 2.74 7.23 12.55
N THR A 62 3.10 7.17 11.27
CA THR A 62 4.36 7.75 10.78
C THR A 62 4.36 9.27 10.96
N ARG A 63 3.26 9.92 10.65
CA ARG A 63 3.13 11.39 10.72
C ARG A 63 3.18 11.93 12.13
N GLU A 64 2.57 11.20 13.09
CA GLU A 64 2.54 11.60 14.51
C GLU A 64 3.81 11.16 15.27
N ALA A 65 4.74 10.50 14.62
CA ALA A 65 6.03 10.09 15.19
C ALA A 65 7.17 10.96 14.62
N PRO A 66 7.61 12.03 15.34
CA PRO A 66 8.58 13.00 14.83
C PRO A 66 9.89 12.37 14.33
N ASP A 67 10.34 11.30 14.98
CA ASP A 67 11.61 10.64 14.68
C ASP A 67 11.60 9.89 13.33
N ILE A 68 10.43 9.49 12.85
CA ILE A 68 10.28 8.72 11.61
C ILE A 68 9.47 9.46 10.54
N ALA A 69 8.81 10.56 10.86
CA ALA A 69 8.00 11.32 9.90
C ALA A 69 8.82 11.78 8.68
N ALA A 70 10.09 12.12 8.88
CA ALA A 70 11.00 12.52 7.80
C ALA A 70 11.38 11.38 6.85
N LEU A 71 11.11 10.11 7.20
CA LEU A 71 11.36 8.94 6.36
C LEU A 71 10.24 8.71 5.34
N ALA A 72 9.10 9.37 5.50
CA ALA A 72 8.01 9.29 4.52
C ALA A 72 8.39 10.06 3.25
N ALA A 73 8.93 9.34 2.27
CA ALA A 73 9.36 9.91 0.99
C ALA A 73 8.18 10.47 0.19
N ASP A 74 8.46 11.44 -0.68
CA ASP A 74 7.49 11.89 -1.68
C ASP A 74 7.04 10.74 -2.59
N ALA A 75 5.82 10.83 -3.09
CA ALA A 75 5.21 9.82 -3.96
C ALA A 75 4.98 10.41 -5.37
N PRO A 76 6.03 10.62 -6.17
CA PRO A 76 5.87 11.05 -7.54
C PRO A 76 5.20 9.95 -8.37
N LEU A 77 4.52 10.34 -9.43
CA LEU A 77 4.00 9.44 -10.45
C LEU A 77 5.18 8.97 -11.32
N ARG A 78 5.57 7.71 -11.17
CA ARG A 78 6.66 7.10 -11.92
C ARG A 78 6.11 6.54 -13.22
N VAL A 79 6.69 6.95 -14.34
CA VAL A 79 6.28 6.52 -15.67
C VAL A 79 7.50 6.18 -16.53
N ASN A 80 7.28 5.40 -17.58
CA ASN A 80 8.33 5.09 -18.53
C ASN A 80 8.87 6.38 -19.22
N PRO A 81 10.17 6.48 -19.54
CA PRO A 81 10.73 7.62 -20.26
C PRO A 81 9.95 8.02 -21.53
N ALA A 82 9.43 7.04 -22.29
CA ALA A 82 8.64 7.32 -23.48
C ALA A 82 7.33 8.07 -23.19
N VAL A 83 6.80 8.01 -21.96
CA VAL A 83 5.64 8.80 -21.55
C VAL A 83 6.06 10.25 -21.28
N ILE A 84 7.20 10.47 -20.64
CA ILE A 84 7.80 11.79 -20.40
C ILE A 84 8.05 12.49 -21.75
N ASP A 85 8.68 11.78 -22.70
CA ASP A 85 8.95 12.31 -24.05
C ASP A 85 7.65 12.68 -24.77
N ARG A 86 6.62 11.81 -24.68
CA ARG A 86 5.30 12.09 -25.29
C ARG A 86 4.61 13.30 -24.69
N LEU A 87 4.75 13.51 -23.39
CA LEU A 87 4.17 14.66 -22.69
C LEU A 87 4.99 15.95 -22.91
N GLY A 88 6.24 15.83 -23.29
CA GLY A 88 7.15 16.97 -23.47
C GLY A 88 7.47 17.70 -22.16
N VAL A 89 7.54 16.97 -21.05
CA VAL A 89 7.79 17.53 -19.71
C VAL A 89 9.12 17.05 -19.15
N ALA A 90 9.65 17.75 -18.15
CA ALA A 90 10.84 17.32 -17.41
C ALA A 90 10.44 16.58 -16.13
N ASP A 91 11.38 15.82 -15.57
CA ASP A 91 11.22 15.19 -14.27
C ASP A 91 10.88 16.23 -13.18
N GLY A 92 9.96 15.88 -12.30
CA GLY A 92 9.47 16.77 -11.26
C GLY A 92 8.36 17.74 -11.71
N THR A 93 8.04 17.80 -13.00
CA THR A 93 6.93 18.64 -13.49
C THR A 93 5.61 18.15 -12.90
N LEU A 94 4.77 19.10 -12.47
CA LEU A 94 3.41 18.77 -12.02
C LEU A 94 2.54 18.42 -13.23
N VAL A 95 1.88 17.28 -13.14
CA VAL A 95 0.95 16.78 -14.15
C VAL A 95 -0.38 16.44 -13.49
N ARG A 96 -1.44 16.42 -14.27
CA ARG A 96 -2.76 15.95 -13.83
C ARG A 96 -2.91 14.48 -14.18
N ALA A 97 -3.07 13.64 -13.16
CA ALA A 97 -3.51 12.27 -13.29
C ALA A 97 -5.04 12.24 -13.18
N ILE A 98 -5.71 11.73 -14.20
CA ILE A 98 -7.17 11.75 -14.33
C ILE A 98 -7.67 10.33 -14.43
N SER A 99 -8.53 9.93 -13.51
CA SER A 99 -9.31 8.68 -13.58
C SER A 99 -10.80 9.00 -13.76
N PRO A 100 -11.67 8.02 -13.97
CA PRO A 100 -13.12 8.23 -13.96
C PRO A 100 -13.65 8.81 -12.64
N ARG A 101 -12.91 8.62 -11.55
CA ARG A 101 -13.34 9.03 -10.20
C ARG A 101 -12.80 10.38 -9.77
N ALA A 102 -11.56 10.70 -10.13
CA ALA A 102 -10.91 11.91 -9.62
C ALA A 102 -9.83 12.42 -10.58
N THR A 103 -9.42 13.66 -10.34
CA THR A 103 -8.24 14.28 -10.92
C THR A 103 -7.31 14.72 -9.82
N VAL A 104 -6.05 14.30 -9.88
CA VAL A 104 -5.03 14.60 -8.89
C VAL A 104 -3.81 15.21 -9.56
N THR A 105 -3.26 16.27 -8.99
CA THR A 105 -2.01 16.89 -9.46
C THR A 105 -0.83 16.33 -8.68
N VAL A 106 0.12 15.73 -9.40
CA VAL A 106 1.30 15.07 -8.80
C VAL A 106 2.55 15.36 -9.63
N PRO A 107 3.74 15.38 -9.03
CA PRO A 107 4.98 15.45 -9.81
C PRO A 107 5.19 14.13 -10.55
N VAL A 108 5.63 14.21 -11.81
CA VAL A 108 5.98 13.04 -12.63
C VAL A 108 7.49 12.84 -12.66
N VAL A 109 7.94 11.58 -12.64
CA VAL A 109 9.36 11.23 -12.79
C VAL A 109 9.53 10.08 -13.76
N SER A 110 10.63 10.12 -14.49
CA SER A 110 11.05 9.08 -15.42
C SER A 110 11.60 7.87 -14.69
N ASP A 111 11.09 6.68 -15.03
CA ASP A 111 11.59 5.43 -14.49
C ASP A 111 11.59 4.34 -15.56
N PRO A 112 12.77 3.92 -16.06
CA PRO A 112 12.89 2.92 -17.11
C PRO A 112 12.44 1.53 -16.68
N THR A 113 12.26 1.28 -15.37
CA THR A 113 11.77 -0.01 -14.85
C THR A 113 10.24 -0.13 -14.94
N VAL A 114 9.55 0.99 -15.14
CA VAL A 114 8.09 1.01 -15.32
C VAL A 114 7.76 0.68 -16.78
N PRO A 115 6.84 -0.28 -17.05
CA PRO A 115 6.38 -0.55 -18.41
C PRO A 115 5.72 0.67 -19.07
N ARG A 116 5.72 0.71 -20.41
CA ARG A 116 5.24 1.87 -21.19
C ARG A 116 3.76 2.20 -21.00
N ASP A 117 2.98 1.21 -20.65
CA ASP A 117 1.53 1.27 -20.46
C ASP A 117 1.11 1.36 -18.99
N VAL A 118 2.09 1.61 -18.11
CA VAL A 118 1.89 1.66 -16.66
C VAL A 118 2.33 3.01 -16.10
N ALA A 119 1.60 3.46 -15.11
CA ALA A 119 1.99 4.52 -14.19
C ALA A 119 2.03 3.96 -12.77
N ALA A 120 3.15 4.10 -12.08
CA ALA A 120 3.32 3.60 -10.73
C ALA A 120 3.41 4.75 -9.73
N VAL A 121 2.73 4.63 -8.60
CA VAL A 121 2.76 5.64 -7.55
C VAL A 121 2.70 4.97 -6.18
N ALA A 122 3.37 5.54 -5.19
CA ALA A 122 3.23 5.10 -3.83
C ALA A 122 1.90 5.59 -3.25
N PHE A 123 1.19 4.69 -2.55
CA PHE A 123 -0.02 5.08 -1.85
C PHE A 123 0.33 6.08 -0.73
N ARG A 124 -0.34 7.21 -0.76
CA ARG A 124 -0.28 8.20 0.30
C ARG A 124 -1.69 8.56 0.74
N ARG A 125 -1.84 8.80 2.02
CA ARG A 125 -3.11 9.26 2.60
C ARG A 125 -3.42 10.70 2.20
N THR A 126 -2.38 11.52 2.08
CA THR A 126 -2.47 12.90 1.58
C THR A 126 -2.12 12.93 0.10
N GLY A 127 -2.73 13.84 -0.65
CA GLY A 127 -2.46 14.00 -2.08
C GLY A 127 -3.41 13.28 -3.04
N GLY A 128 -4.46 12.62 -2.50
CA GLY A 128 -5.60 12.16 -3.31
C GLY A 128 -5.35 10.95 -4.22
N VAL A 129 -4.17 10.31 -4.15
CA VAL A 129 -3.88 9.11 -4.99
C VAL A 129 -4.92 8.00 -4.78
N GLY A 130 -5.41 7.84 -3.54
CA GLY A 130 -6.47 6.89 -3.23
C GLY A 130 -7.79 7.19 -3.95
N ASP A 131 -8.05 8.46 -4.26
CA ASP A 131 -9.27 8.88 -4.94
C ASP A 131 -9.26 8.50 -6.42
N LEU A 132 -8.09 8.29 -7.01
CA LEU A 132 -7.94 7.82 -8.39
C LEU A 132 -8.39 6.36 -8.54
N ILE A 133 -8.29 5.55 -7.48
CA ILE A 133 -8.51 4.10 -7.56
C ILE A 133 -10.01 3.82 -7.79
N ASP A 134 -10.31 3.11 -8.85
CA ASP A 134 -11.65 2.57 -9.08
C ASP A 134 -11.73 1.13 -8.55
N SER A 135 -12.36 0.99 -7.38
CA SER A 135 -12.52 -0.32 -6.74
C SER A 135 -13.65 -1.17 -7.35
N GLY A 136 -14.44 -0.61 -8.25
CA GLY A 136 -15.47 -1.31 -8.98
C GLY A 136 -14.96 -2.03 -10.23
N GLU A 137 -13.76 -1.66 -10.68
CA GLU A 137 -13.14 -2.19 -11.88
C GLU A 137 -11.93 -3.08 -11.56
N PRO A 138 -11.62 -4.08 -12.39
CA PRO A 138 -10.48 -4.97 -12.17
C PRO A 138 -9.13 -4.25 -12.26
N VAL A 139 -9.07 -3.14 -12.96
CA VAL A 139 -7.90 -2.25 -13.08
C VAL A 139 -8.34 -0.81 -13.08
N THR A 140 -7.52 0.08 -12.53
CA THR A 140 -7.72 1.52 -12.66
C THR A 140 -6.88 2.04 -13.81
N GLU A 141 -7.51 2.74 -14.75
CA GLU A 141 -6.83 3.45 -15.83
C GLU A 141 -6.82 4.94 -15.56
N ILE A 142 -5.70 5.57 -15.88
CA ILE A 142 -5.54 7.02 -15.76
C ILE A 142 -5.03 7.62 -17.07
N ARG A 143 -5.43 8.86 -17.33
CA ARG A 143 -4.79 9.73 -18.33
C ARG A 143 -3.89 10.71 -17.61
N VAL A 144 -2.76 11.03 -18.24
CA VAL A 144 -1.82 12.01 -17.72
C VAL A 144 -1.76 13.18 -18.69
N GLU A 145 -2.00 14.37 -18.14
CA GLU A 145 -2.03 15.63 -18.90
C GLU A 145 -1.13 16.67 -18.24
N THR A 146 -0.58 17.55 -19.02
CA THR A 146 0.12 18.74 -18.52
C THR A 146 -0.85 19.70 -17.83
N THR A 147 -0.40 20.40 -16.79
CA THR A 147 -1.19 21.41 -16.07
C THR A 147 -1.28 22.71 -16.83
#